data_945fdd253748f8bca454cca149a7840d
#
_entry.id   945fdd253748f8bca454cca149a7840d
#
_cell.length_a   1.000
_cell.length_b   1.000
_cell.length_c   1.000
_cell.angle_alpha   90.00
_cell.angle_beta   90.00
_cell.angle_gamma   90.00
#
_symmetry.space_group_name_H-M   'P 1'
#
loop_
_entity.id
_entity.type
_entity.pdbx_description
1 polymer ?
#
loop_
_entity_poly.entity_id
_entity_poly.type
_entity_poly.pdbx_seq_one_letter_code
_entity_poly.pdbx_strand_id
1 'polypeptide(L)'
;AAPVYTNPAMAGTGSCGGGGRVVLNYRNQWPSLPGTFITTAASYDQNFDKIGGGVSLLILDDRAGEGLLTSQSVSAGYSFQMPVNRRFTMRFGIEGQYGQRSIDWAKLRFEDQIDPSRGFVNATKEQWSSDQVGYVNFAAGVLGYSERFYFGLAAHNLTQPVQSFYGNPGAIIPRRYTAHGGLVIPLDGRKNPESTISPNVLFMMQQKFTQMNIGFYYNKGPLVTGLWFRQTFGEYGNSDALMALVGFRKDRFKFGYSFDLTVSDARAAAPTSHEISAG
;
A
#
# COMPACT_ATOMS: atom_id res chain seq x y z
N ALA A 1 -0.44 -4.47 -5.23
CA ALA A 1 0.45 -3.79 -4.27
C ALA A 1 1.55 -4.73 -3.76
N ALA A 2 2.70 -4.18 -3.35
CA ALA A 2 3.80 -4.94 -2.75
C ALA A 2 3.35 -5.56 -1.42
N PRO A 3 3.48 -6.88 -1.20
CA PRO A 3 3.02 -7.53 0.03
C PRO A 3 3.68 -6.98 1.29
N VAL A 4 4.97 -6.64 1.20
CA VAL A 4 5.76 -6.08 2.33
C VAL A 4 5.24 -4.71 2.79
N TYR A 5 4.58 -3.94 1.92
CA TYR A 5 3.90 -2.70 2.30
C TYR A 5 2.71 -2.93 3.24
N THR A 6 2.04 -4.07 3.10
CA THR A 6 0.88 -4.41 3.93
C THR A 6 1.31 -4.95 5.29
N ASN A 7 2.36 -5.78 5.31
CA ASN A 7 2.85 -6.39 6.55
C ASN A 7 4.34 -6.74 6.40
N PRO A 8 5.24 -6.22 7.26
CA PRO A 8 6.67 -6.56 7.23
C PRO A 8 6.96 -8.06 7.38
N ALA A 9 6.09 -8.81 8.04
CA ALA A 9 6.24 -10.26 8.20
C ALA A 9 6.06 -11.04 6.87
N MET A 10 5.61 -10.38 5.79
CA MET A 10 5.52 -10.96 4.45
C MET A 10 6.85 -10.96 3.68
N ALA A 11 7.92 -10.40 4.25
CA ALA A 11 9.25 -10.45 3.65
C ALA A 11 9.71 -11.91 3.47
N GLY A 12 10.15 -12.28 2.27
CA GLY A 12 10.58 -13.63 1.91
C GLY A 12 9.48 -14.67 1.73
N THR A 13 8.19 -14.27 1.75
CA THR A 13 7.08 -15.22 1.49
C THR A 13 6.89 -15.54 0.00
N GLY A 14 7.53 -14.80 -0.89
CA GLY A 14 7.37 -14.96 -2.34
C GLY A 14 8.21 -16.04 -2.99
N SER A 15 9.20 -16.59 -2.29
CA SER A 15 10.16 -17.52 -2.86
C SER A 15 9.83 -18.98 -2.50
N CYS A 16 9.29 -19.71 -3.46
CA CYS A 16 9.39 -21.17 -3.47
C CYS A 16 10.66 -21.53 -4.24
N GLY A 17 11.71 -22.03 -3.56
CA GLY A 17 12.94 -22.52 -4.21
C GLY A 17 14.13 -21.56 -4.25
N GLY A 18 14.26 -20.63 -3.29
CA GLY A 18 15.51 -19.86 -3.06
C GLY A 18 15.69 -18.60 -3.92
N GLY A 19 14.75 -18.27 -4.79
CA GLY A 19 14.79 -17.02 -5.59
C GLY A 19 14.20 -15.82 -4.86
N GLY A 20 14.60 -14.59 -5.24
CA GLY A 20 13.97 -13.36 -4.79
C GLY A 20 12.70 -13.06 -5.59
N ARG A 21 11.81 -12.25 -5.01
CA ARG A 21 10.65 -11.69 -5.67
C ARG A 21 10.85 -10.18 -5.85
N VAL A 22 10.74 -9.71 -7.09
CA VAL A 22 10.63 -8.28 -7.43
C VAL A 22 9.16 -7.98 -7.70
N VAL A 23 8.64 -6.88 -7.19
CA VAL A 23 7.31 -6.38 -7.54
C VAL A 23 7.41 -4.90 -7.87
N LEU A 24 6.90 -4.55 -9.05
CA LEU A 24 6.73 -3.17 -9.50
C LEU A 24 5.24 -2.86 -9.53
N ASN A 25 4.89 -1.67 -9.09
CA ASN A 25 3.51 -1.23 -9.02
C ASN A 25 3.40 0.24 -9.41
N TYR A 26 2.43 0.54 -10.25
CA TYR A 26 2.09 1.90 -10.65
C TYR A 26 0.60 2.10 -10.51
N ARG A 27 0.20 3.09 -9.72
CA ARG A 27 -1.19 3.45 -9.48
C ARG A 27 -1.42 4.90 -9.88
N ASN A 28 -2.41 5.13 -10.72
CA ASN A 28 -2.93 6.44 -11.04
C ASN A 28 -4.35 6.55 -10.48
N GLN A 29 -4.52 7.36 -9.47
CA GLN A 29 -5.80 7.56 -8.79
C GLN A 29 -6.44 8.84 -9.28
N TRP A 30 -7.72 8.74 -9.69
CA TRP A 30 -8.55 9.85 -10.17
C TRP A 30 -7.93 10.63 -11.33
N PRO A 31 -7.62 9.98 -12.46
CA PRO A 31 -6.95 10.63 -13.58
C PRO A 31 -7.76 11.74 -14.24
N SER A 32 -9.06 11.82 -13.94
CA SER A 32 -9.95 12.89 -14.43
C SER A 32 -9.85 14.19 -13.63
N LEU A 33 -9.24 14.16 -12.45
CA LEU A 33 -9.05 15.36 -11.64
C LEU A 33 -7.81 16.14 -12.10
N PRO A 34 -7.85 17.49 -12.10
CA PRO A 34 -6.63 18.28 -12.19
C PRO A 34 -5.73 17.95 -10.99
N GLY A 35 -4.48 17.62 -11.24
CA GLY A 35 -3.59 17.24 -10.17
C GLY A 35 -3.73 15.78 -9.73
N THR A 36 -3.45 14.85 -10.65
CA THR A 36 -3.51 13.40 -10.43
C THR A 36 -2.68 12.94 -9.24
N PHE A 37 -3.15 11.89 -8.58
CA PHE A 37 -2.43 11.18 -7.52
C PHE A 37 -1.75 9.96 -8.12
N ILE A 38 -0.42 9.97 -8.14
CA ILE A 38 0.39 8.90 -8.73
C ILE A 38 1.24 8.26 -7.64
N THR A 39 1.07 6.96 -7.45
CA THR A 39 1.90 6.16 -6.55
C THR A 39 2.71 5.14 -7.35
N THR A 40 4.02 5.16 -7.20
CA THR A 40 4.92 4.15 -7.75
C THR A 40 5.61 3.41 -6.62
N ALA A 41 5.63 2.10 -6.70
CA ALA A 41 6.33 1.26 -5.72
C ALA A 41 7.18 0.21 -6.42
N ALA A 42 8.38 -0.03 -5.87
CA ALA A 42 9.25 -1.12 -6.24
C ALA A 42 9.66 -1.86 -4.98
N SER A 43 9.49 -3.18 -4.96
CA SER A 43 9.90 -3.99 -3.82
C SER A 43 10.70 -5.20 -4.27
N TYR A 44 11.63 -5.60 -3.42
CA TYR A 44 12.37 -6.85 -3.50
C TYR A 44 12.24 -7.57 -2.17
N ASP A 45 12.00 -8.87 -2.20
CA ASP A 45 12.08 -9.70 -1.00
C ASP A 45 12.58 -11.10 -1.32
N GLN A 46 13.34 -11.67 -0.39
CA GLN A 46 13.93 -13.01 -0.52
C GLN A 46 14.03 -13.68 0.84
N ASN A 47 13.78 -15.00 0.87
CA ASN A 47 14.04 -15.82 2.03
C ASN A 47 15.49 -16.32 2.00
N PHE A 48 16.15 -16.31 3.14
CA PHE A 48 17.49 -16.83 3.34
C PHE A 48 17.47 -17.82 4.51
N ASP A 49 17.65 -19.10 4.21
CA ASP A 49 17.62 -20.16 5.23
C ASP A 49 18.76 -19.99 6.27
N LYS A 50 19.90 -19.44 5.85
CA LYS A 50 21.05 -19.18 6.73
C LYS A 50 20.74 -18.23 7.87
N ILE A 51 19.84 -17.28 7.68
CA ILE A 51 19.42 -16.29 8.71
C ILE A 51 18.07 -16.61 9.30
N GLY A 52 17.47 -17.78 8.92
CA GLY A 52 16.19 -18.24 9.43
C GLY A 52 15.00 -17.34 9.07
N GLY A 53 15.08 -16.61 7.95
CA GLY A 53 14.02 -15.66 7.60
C GLY A 53 14.19 -14.96 6.27
N GLY A 54 13.35 -13.96 6.04
CA GLY A 54 13.34 -13.17 4.83
C GLY A 54 13.81 -11.74 5.04
N VAL A 55 14.44 -11.17 4.03
CA VAL A 55 14.75 -9.73 3.95
C VAL A 55 13.89 -9.08 2.89
N SER A 56 13.64 -7.79 3.04
CA SER A 56 12.91 -6.99 2.05
C SER A 56 13.49 -5.60 1.91
N LEU A 57 13.32 -5.05 0.71
CA LEU A 57 13.54 -3.64 0.39
C LEU A 57 12.29 -3.14 -0.31
N LEU A 58 11.82 -1.96 0.06
CA LEU A 58 10.67 -1.29 -0.57
C LEU A 58 11.06 0.17 -0.82
N ILE A 59 10.82 0.63 -2.04
CA ILE A 59 10.92 2.03 -2.44
C ILE A 59 9.53 2.46 -2.86
N LEU A 60 9.08 3.61 -2.36
CA LEU A 60 7.78 4.17 -2.66
C LEU A 60 7.94 5.66 -3.00
N ASP A 61 7.31 6.08 -4.08
CA ASP A 61 7.18 7.48 -4.52
C ASP A 61 5.70 7.77 -4.71
N ASP A 62 5.19 8.73 -3.98
CA ASP A 62 3.79 9.15 -4.00
C ASP A 62 3.72 10.64 -4.28
N ARG A 63 3.00 11.01 -5.33
CA ARG A 63 2.85 12.37 -5.83
C ARG A 63 1.40 12.77 -5.83
N ALA A 64 1.10 13.88 -5.19
CA ALA A 64 -0.24 14.45 -5.10
C ALA A 64 -0.28 15.87 -5.67
N GLY A 65 -1.37 16.21 -6.40
CA GLY A 65 -1.61 17.57 -6.84
C GLY A 65 -0.61 18.09 -7.88
N GLU A 66 -0.42 17.39 -9.02
CA GLU A 66 0.55 17.77 -10.08
C GLU A 66 2.01 17.84 -9.59
N GLY A 67 2.36 17.03 -8.59
CA GLY A 67 3.68 17.05 -7.97
C GLY A 67 3.88 18.19 -6.96
N LEU A 68 2.80 18.81 -6.51
CA LEU A 68 2.79 19.80 -5.44
C LEU A 68 3.34 19.22 -4.15
N LEU A 69 2.86 18.04 -3.78
CA LEU A 69 3.31 17.29 -2.62
C LEU A 69 3.91 15.95 -3.10
N THR A 70 5.16 15.74 -2.79
CA THR A 70 5.86 14.48 -3.07
C THR A 70 6.26 13.81 -1.77
N SER A 71 5.97 12.52 -1.65
CA SER A 71 6.36 11.69 -0.51
C SER A 71 7.16 10.50 -1.01
N GLN A 72 8.42 10.43 -0.62
CA GLN A 72 9.33 9.34 -0.99
C GLN A 72 9.75 8.58 0.25
N SER A 73 9.87 7.26 0.14
CA SER A 73 10.39 6.46 1.23
C SER A 73 11.15 5.25 0.74
N VAL A 74 12.13 4.87 1.54
CA VAL A 74 12.89 3.63 1.39
C VAL A 74 12.77 2.86 2.71
N SER A 75 12.35 1.60 2.61
CA SER A 75 12.18 0.72 3.77
C SER A 75 13.01 -0.53 3.60
N ALA A 76 13.63 -0.98 4.67
CA ALA A 76 14.31 -2.27 4.77
C ALA A 76 13.68 -3.09 5.89
N GLY A 77 13.36 -4.34 5.61
CA GLY A 77 12.67 -5.23 6.54
C GLY A 77 13.36 -6.59 6.68
N TYR A 78 13.13 -7.18 7.84
CA TYR A 78 13.50 -8.57 8.14
C TYR A 78 12.30 -9.30 8.74
N SER A 79 12.08 -10.54 8.33
CA SER A 79 11.07 -11.41 8.94
C SER A 79 11.68 -12.73 9.37
N PHE A 80 11.59 -13.03 10.66
CA PHE A 80 11.98 -14.32 11.21
C PHE A 80 10.91 -15.36 10.95
N GLN A 81 11.30 -16.52 10.44
CA GLN A 81 10.40 -17.64 10.14
C GLN A 81 10.47 -18.69 11.25
N MET A 82 9.33 -19.01 11.86
CA MET A 82 9.18 -19.99 12.92
C MET A 82 8.18 -21.08 12.47
N PRO A 83 8.66 -22.26 12.04
CA PRO A 83 7.77 -23.40 11.78
C PRO A 83 7.21 -23.91 13.12
N VAL A 84 5.90 -23.82 13.29
CA VAL A 84 5.19 -24.32 14.50
C VAL A 84 4.95 -25.82 14.37
N ASN A 85 4.54 -26.26 13.19
CA ASN A 85 4.42 -27.66 12.83
C ASN A 85 4.60 -27.85 11.32
N ARG A 86 4.44 -29.09 10.81
CA ARG A 86 4.62 -29.41 9.39
C ARG A 86 3.67 -28.70 8.43
N ARG A 87 2.57 -28.10 8.92
CA ARG A 87 1.52 -27.49 8.10
C ARG A 87 1.33 -26.00 8.39
N PHE A 88 1.88 -25.51 9.51
CA PHE A 88 1.65 -24.14 9.94
C PHE A 88 2.95 -23.44 10.32
N THR A 89 3.18 -22.27 9.76
CA THR A 89 4.35 -21.43 9.98
C THR A 89 3.92 -20.04 10.46
N MET A 90 4.63 -19.51 11.44
CA MET A 90 4.53 -18.11 11.83
C MET A 90 5.75 -17.32 11.35
N ARG A 91 5.53 -16.03 11.06
CA ARG A 91 6.59 -15.08 10.79
C ARG A 91 6.40 -13.82 11.64
N PHE A 92 7.51 -13.29 12.09
CA PHE A 92 7.56 -12.04 12.85
C PHE A 92 8.44 -11.07 12.08
N GLY A 93 7.88 -9.95 11.65
CA GLY A 93 8.57 -8.98 10.80
C GLY A 93 8.79 -7.66 11.50
N ILE A 94 9.93 -7.05 11.21
CA ILE A 94 10.25 -5.67 11.57
C ILE A 94 10.72 -4.93 10.33
N GLU A 95 10.46 -3.63 10.27
CA GLU A 95 10.85 -2.76 9.15
C GLU A 95 11.33 -1.42 9.69
N GLY A 96 12.43 -0.94 9.15
CA GLY A 96 12.90 0.42 9.31
C GLY A 96 12.69 1.19 8.00
N GLN A 97 12.18 2.41 8.09
CA GLN A 97 11.86 3.27 6.97
C GLN A 97 12.52 4.65 7.16
N TYR A 98 13.14 5.15 6.11
CA TYR A 98 13.45 6.56 5.95
C TYR A 98 12.46 7.15 4.95
N GLY A 99 11.76 8.22 5.34
CA GLY A 99 10.83 8.93 4.51
C GLY A 99 11.20 10.40 4.39
N GLN A 100 10.88 10.98 3.24
CA GLN A 100 11.04 12.40 2.95
C GLN A 100 9.76 12.91 2.29
N ARG A 101 9.25 14.03 2.78
CA ARG A 101 8.18 14.78 2.10
C ARG A 101 8.72 16.11 1.61
N SER A 102 8.34 16.48 0.42
CA SER A 102 8.66 17.78 -0.16
C SER A 102 7.41 18.43 -0.74
N ILE A 103 7.38 19.74 -0.69
CA ILE A 103 6.29 20.57 -1.22
C ILE A 103 6.87 21.65 -2.11
N ASP A 104 6.25 21.86 -3.27
CA ASP A 104 6.62 22.94 -4.20
C ASP A 104 5.77 24.18 -3.89
N TRP A 105 6.28 25.04 -3.06
CA TRP A 105 5.62 26.27 -2.65
C TRP A 105 5.33 27.22 -3.82
N ALA A 106 6.14 27.18 -4.87
CA ALA A 106 5.95 28.06 -6.03
C ALA A 106 4.67 27.74 -6.83
N LYS A 107 4.16 26.50 -6.69
CA LYS A 107 2.88 26.09 -7.30
C LYS A 107 1.67 26.41 -6.45
N LEU A 108 1.87 26.74 -5.18
CA LEU A 108 0.78 27.10 -4.27
C LEU A 108 0.35 28.55 -4.49
N ARG A 109 -0.92 28.78 -4.28
CA ARG A 109 -1.52 30.12 -4.28
C ARG A 109 -2.18 30.34 -2.95
N PHE A 110 -1.84 31.46 -2.35
CA PHE A 110 -2.32 31.87 -1.03
C PHE A 110 -3.35 33.01 -1.15
N GLU A 111 -4.26 33.11 -0.19
CA GLU A 111 -5.33 34.10 -0.19
C GLU A 111 -4.78 35.52 -0.18
N ASP A 112 -3.67 35.78 0.51
CA ASP A 112 -3.01 37.10 0.59
C ASP A 112 -2.41 37.57 -0.74
N GLN A 113 -2.27 36.69 -1.73
CA GLN A 113 -1.82 37.02 -3.07
C GLN A 113 -2.94 37.56 -3.96
N ILE A 114 -4.20 37.47 -3.52
CA ILE A 114 -5.37 37.91 -4.30
C ILE A 114 -5.60 39.41 -4.10
N ASP A 115 -5.54 40.17 -5.19
CA ASP A 115 -6.09 41.50 -5.28
C ASP A 115 -7.52 41.40 -5.82
N PRO A 116 -8.53 42.04 -5.16
CA PRO A 116 -9.93 41.93 -5.59
C PRO A 116 -10.20 42.36 -7.04
N SER A 117 -9.35 43.22 -7.59
CA SER A 117 -9.51 43.78 -8.94
C SER A 117 -8.54 43.19 -9.97
N ARG A 118 -7.38 42.65 -9.53
CA ARG A 118 -6.27 42.25 -10.39
C ARG A 118 -5.95 40.76 -10.31
N GLY A 119 -6.58 40.01 -9.40
CA GLY A 119 -6.33 38.60 -9.18
C GLY A 119 -5.03 38.32 -8.40
N PHE A 120 -4.31 37.26 -8.73
CA PHE A 120 -3.08 36.84 -8.01
C PHE A 120 -1.87 37.68 -8.42
N VAL A 121 -1.71 38.85 -7.83
CA VAL A 121 -0.63 39.81 -8.17
C VAL A 121 0.27 40.19 -7.01
N ASN A 122 -0.12 39.89 -5.77
CA ASN A 122 0.64 40.24 -4.58
C ASN A 122 1.65 39.13 -4.25
N ALA A 123 2.77 39.47 -3.60
CA ALA A 123 3.66 38.52 -2.99
C ALA A 123 3.05 37.97 -1.70
N THR A 124 3.16 36.67 -1.47
CA THR A 124 2.68 36.06 -0.22
C THR A 124 3.54 36.50 0.98
N LYS A 125 2.89 36.68 2.12
CA LYS A 125 3.53 36.89 3.43
C LYS A 125 3.68 35.63 4.25
N GLU A 126 3.14 34.48 3.72
CA GLU A 126 3.27 33.18 4.36
C GLU A 126 4.74 32.80 4.52
N GLN A 127 5.09 32.30 5.69
CA GLN A 127 6.44 31.87 6.03
C GLN A 127 6.41 30.36 6.36
N TRP A 128 7.23 29.59 5.69
CA TRP A 128 7.44 28.18 5.95
C TRP A 128 8.88 27.91 6.41
N SER A 129 9.05 26.89 7.22
CA SER A 129 10.36 26.57 7.80
C SER A 129 11.24 25.75 6.86
N SER A 130 10.63 24.94 5.99
CA SER A 130 11.36 24.07 5.07
C SER A 130 10.50 23.63 3.90
N ASP A 131 11.13 23.39 2.76
CA ASP A 131 10.52 22.76 1.58
C ASP A 131 10.51 21.23 1.69
N GLN A 132 11.31 20.69 2.61
CA GLN A 132 11.48 19.24 2.78
C GLN A 132 11.51 18.87 4.26
N VAL A 133 10.90 17.73 4.57
CA VAL A 133 10.91 17.13 5.91
C VAL A 133 11.26 15.66 5.80
N GLY A 134 12.39 15.28 6.41
CA GLY A 134 12.83 13.89 6.52
C GLY A 134 12.47 13.30 7.87
N TYR A 135 12.16 12.00 7.90
CA TYR A 135 11.83 11.28 9.13
C TYR A 135 12.24 9.82 9.08
N VAL A 136 12.48 9.25 10.25
CA VAL A 136 12.71 7.82 10.44
C VAL A 136 11.47 7.19 11.08
N ASN A 137 11.09 6.02 10.62
CA ASN A 137 9.92 5.33 11.06
C ASN A 137 10.17 3.82 11.19
N PHE A 138 9.34 3.13 11.96
CA PHE A 138 9.42 1.69 12.15
C PHE A 138 8.03 1.07 12.00
N ALA A 139 8.04 -0.20 11.58
CA ALA A 139 6.87 -1.05 11.55
C ALA A 139 7.19 -2.44 12.09
N ALA A 140 6.16 -3.11 12.59
CA ALA A 140 6.25 -4.49 13.03
C ALA A 140 5.01 -5.27 12.59
N GLY A 141 5.16 -6.59 12.41
CA GLY A 141 4.04 -7.42 12.02
C GLY A 141 4.23 -8.88 12.37
N VAL A 142 3.11 -9.59 12.35
CA VAL A 142 3.03 -11.04 12.54
C VAL A 142 2.21 -11.62 11.41
N LEU A 143 2.61 -12.77 10.91
CA LEU A 143 1.93 -13.52 9.87
C LEU A 143 1.91 -15.00 10.25
N GLY A 144 0.72 -15.60 10.30
CA GLY A 144 0.53 -17.04 10.38
C GLY A 144 -0.01 -17.57 9.06
N TYR A 145 0.54 -18.64 8.53
CA TYR A 145 0.07 -19.22 7.28
C TYR A 145 0.23 -20.72 7.19
N SER A 146 -0.64 -21.29 6.40
CA SER A 146 -0.63 -22.69 5.98
C SER A 146 -0.87 -22.79 4.47
N GLU A 147 -0.99 -24.01 3.95
CA GLU A 147 -1.33 -24.23 2.53
C GLU A 147 -2.71 -23.66 2.15
N ARG A 148 -3.65 -23.56 3.10
CA ARG A 148 -5.05 -23.22 2.83
C ARG A 148 -5.52 -21.91 3.41
N PHE A 149 -4.80 -21.33 4.36
CA PHE A 149 -5.20 -20.08 4.99
C PHE A 149 -3.99 -19.28 5.45
N TYR A 150 -4.18 -17.99 5.56
CA TYR A 150 -3.24 -17.10 6.19
C TYR A 150 -3.97 -16.00 6.96
N PHE A 151 -3.30 -15.46 7.96
CA PHE A 151 -3.74 -14.26 8.66
C PHE A 151 -2.52 -13.46 9.12
N GLY A 152 -2.66 -12.17 9.23
CA GLY A 152 -1.58 -11.30 9.66
C GLY A 152 -2.09 -10.05 10.33
N LEU A 153 -1.25 -9.53 11.23
CA LEU A 153 -1.43 -8.26 11.91
C LEU A 153 -0.16 -7.44 11.72
N ALA A 154 -0.31 -6.14 11.50
CA ALA A 154 0.82 -5.22 11.40
C ALA A 154 0.49 -3.87 12.04
N ALA A 155 1.52 -3.23 12.57
CA ALA A 155 1.49 -1.86 13.06
C ALA A 155 2.59 -1.07 12.35
N HIS A 156 2.20 0.00 11.68
CA HIS A 156 3.08 0.93 10.99
C HIS A 156 3.09 2.27 11.70
N ASN A 157 4.09 3.09 11.39
CA ASN A 157 4.27 4.42 11.98
C ASN A 157 4.41 4.36 13.51
N LEU A 158 5.20 3.41 14.01
CA LEU A 158 5.37 3.18 15.45
C LEU A 158 5.95 4.40 16.17
N THR A 159 6.85 5.13 15.51
CA THR A 159 7.50 6.34 16.05
C THR A 159 6.61 7.57 15.97
N GLN A 160 5.53 7.56 15.20
CA GLN A 160 4.66 8.71 14.95
C GLN A 160 5.48 9.98 14.57
N PRO A 161 6.30 9.93 13.52
CA PRO A 161 7.20 11.02 13.19
C PRO A 161 6.44 12.31 12.88
N VAL A 162 7.05 13.44 13.23
CA VAL A 162 6.52 14.77 12.89
C VAL A 162 6.78 15.07 11.42
N GLN A 163 5.76 15.53 10.70
CA GLN A 163 5.83 15.93 9.30
C GLN A 163 5.31 17.35 9.11
N SER A 164 5.98 18.33 9.70
CA SER A 164 5.56 19.73 9.62
C SER A 164 6.51 20.54 8.74
N PHE A 165 5.99 21.21 7.74
CA PHE A 165 6.73 22.23 6.97
C PHE A 165 6.78 23.58 7.68
N TYR A 166 5.95 23.79 8.70
CA TYR A 166 5.87 25.00 9.52
C TYR A 166 6.51 24.86 10.90
N GLY A 167 7.15 23.71 11.18
CA GLY A 167 7.74 23.45 12.50
C GLY A 167 6.73 23.09 13.60
N ASN A 168 5.48 22.77 13.26
CA ASN A 168 4.46 22.39 14.24
C ASN A 168 4.70 20.95 14.75
N PRO A 169 5.01 20.75 16.04
CA PRO A 169 5.25 19.42 16.60
C PRO A 169 4.00 18.53 16.65
N GLY A 170 2.81 19.09 16.53
CA GLY A 170 1.54 18.35 16.51
C GLY A 170 1.21 17.68 15.17
N ALA A 171 1.93 17.99 14.09
CA ALA A 171 1.72 17.41 12.77
C ALA A 171 2.39 16.04 12.67
N ILE A 172 1.91 15.06 13.43
CA ILE A 172 2.43 13.69 13.47
C ILE A 172 1.77 12.79 12.43
N ILE A 173 2.51 11.78 11.94
CA ILE A 173 1.93 10.66 11.21
C ILE A 173 1.37 9.67 12.22
N PRO A 174 0.05 9.44 12.25
CA PRO A 174 -0.53 8.51 13.23
C PRO A 174 -0.20 7.07 12.90
N ARG A 175 -0.20 6.23 13.92
CA ARG A 175 -0.04 4.79 13.77
C ARG A 175 -1.14 4.21 12.89
N ARG A 176 -0.75 3.31 12.00
CA ARG A 176 -1.68 2.53 11.16
C ARG A 176 -1.63 1.08 11.59
N TYR A 177 -2.77 0.53 11.93
CA TYR A 177 -2.96 -0.88 12.24
C TYR A 177 -3.60 -1.58 11.05
N THR A 178 -3.09 -2.76 10.73
CA THR A 178 -3.56 -3.56 9.60
C THR A 178 -3.82 -4.98 10.09
N ALA A 179 -4.99 -5.52 9.76
CA ALA A 179 -5.32 -6.93 9.93
C ALA A 179 -5.74 -7.50 8.58
N HIS A 180 -5.19 -8.64 8.20
CA HIS A 180 -5.52 -9.25 6.92
C HIS A 180 -5.56 -10.77 7.02
N GLY A 181 -6.34 -11.40 6.15
CA GLY A 181 -6.43 -12.84 6.09
C GLY A 181 -7.13 -13.32 4.84
N GLY A 182 -6.95 -14.60 4.56
CA GLY A 182 -7.57 -15.24 3.41
C GLY A 182 -7.51 -16.75 3.47
N LEU A 183 -8.32 -17.34 2.60
CA LEU A 183 -8.40 -18.78 2.42
C LEU A 183 -8.05 -19.13 0.98
N VAL A 184 -7.55 -20.34 0.75
CA VAL A 184 -7.37 -20.91 -0.59
C VAL A 184 -8.20 -22.20 -0.68
N ILE A 185 -9.23 -22.15 -1.51
CA ILE A 185 -10.20 -23.23 -1.70
C ILE A 185 -9.99 -23.83 -3.08
N PRO A 186 -9.49 -25.07 -3.19
CA PRO A 186 -9.41 -25.78 -4.46
C PRO A 186 -10.80 -26.12 -4.98
N LEU A 187 -11.04 -25.92 -6.27
CA LEU A 187 -12.36 -26.19 -6.90
C LEU A 187 -12.42 -27.53 -7.63
N ASP A 188 -11.26 -28.13 -7.93
CA ASP A 188 -11.17 -29.34 -8.76
C ASP A 188 -10.75 -30.61 -7.99
N GLY A 189 -10.60 -30.55 -6.67
CA GLY A 189 -10.29 -31.70 -5.80
C GLY A 189 -8.93 -32.35 -6.04
N ARG A 190 -8.08 -31.80 -6.91
CA ARG A 190 -6.75 -32.32 -7.25
C ARG A 190 -5.70 -31.93 -6.21
N LYS A 191 -4.60 -32.69 -6.10
CA LYS A 191 -3.45 -32.36 -5.25
C LYS A 191 -2.77 -31.05 -5.66
N ASN A 192 -2.72 -30.78 -6.97
CA ASN A 192 -2.30 -29.50 -7.55
C ASN A 192 -3.50 -28.94 -8.33
N PRO A 193 -4.34 -28.10 -7.68
CA PRO A 193 -5.55 -27.61 -8.29
C PRO A 193 -5.24 -26.65 -9.44
N GLU A 194 -5.87 -26.87 -10.59
CA GLU A 194 -5.81 -25.93 -11.72
C GLU A 194 -6.66 -24.68 -11.44
N SER A 195 -7.70 -24.86 -10.61
CA SER A 195 -8.65 -23.80 -10.27
C SER A 195 -8.78 -23.64 -8.78
N THR A 196 -8.62 -22.41 -8.30
CA THR A 196 -8.80 -22.05 -6.89
C THR A 196 -9.63 -20.79 -6.75
N ILE A 197 -10.43 -20.70 -5.69
CA ILE A 197 -11.02 -19.45 -5.24
C ILE A 197 -10.41 -19.06 -3.89
N SER A 198 -10.08 -17.79 -3.74
CA SER A 198 -9.40 -17.29 -2.54
C SER A 198 -10.16 -16.06 -2.02
N PRO A 199 -11.12 -16.24 -1.08
CA PRO A 199 -11.70 -15.12 -0.35
C PRO A 199 -10.68 -14.49 0.58
N ASN A 200 -10.68 -13.17 0.67
CA ASN A 200 -9.73 -12.38 1.45
C ASN A 200 -10.40 -11.18 2.10
N VAL A 201 -9.83 -10.76 3.21
CA VAL A 201 -10.19 -9.55 3.94
C VAL A 201 -8.94 -8.77 4.31
N LEU A 202 -9.04 -7.45 4.20
CA LEU A 202 -8.02 -6.51 4.65
C LEU A 202 -8.72 -5.40 5.42
N PHE A 203 -8.35 -5.24 6.67
CA PHE A 203 -8.82 -4.19 7.56
C PHE A 203 -7.67 -3.26 7.91
N MET A 204 -7.89 -1.96 7.82
CA MET A 204 -6.92 -0.93 8.15
C MET A 204 -7.57 0.14 9.02
N MET A 205 -6.86 0.58 10.04
CA MET A 205 -7.29 1.65 10.94
C MET A 205 -6.15 2.64 11.15
N GLN A 206 -6.42 3.93 10.97
CA GLN A 206 -5.48 5.02 11.20
C GLN A 206 -6.24 6.24 11.74
N GLN A 207 -6.04 6.57 13.01
CA GLN A 207 -6.81 7.60 13.72
C GLN A 207 -8.33 7.36 13.60
N LYS A 208 -9.04 8.33 13.00
CA LYS A 208 -10.49 8.29 12.76
C LYS A 208 -10.87 7.55 11.47
N PHE A 209 -9.90 7.14 10.65
CA PHE A 209 -10.16 6.42 9.39
C PHE A 209 -10.08 4.92 9.63
N THR A 210 -11.16 4.25 9.30
CA THR A 210 -11.23 2.79 9.29
C THR A 210 -11.66 2.34 7.91
N GLN A 211 -10.91 1.42 7.30
CA GLN A 211 -11.19 0.90 5.97
C GLN A 211 -11.19 -0.62 6.01
N MET A 212 -12.17 -1.21 5.38
CA MET A 212 -12.28 -2.64 5.13
C MET A 212 -12.32 -2.91 3.64
N ASN A 213 -11.49 -3.84 3.18
CA ASN A 213 -11.56 -4.38 1.83
C ASN A 213 -11.89 -5.87 1.95
N ILE A 214 -12.94 -6.29 1.27
CA ILE A 214 -13.40 -7.69 1.20
C ILE A 214 -13.46 -8.10 -0.26
N GLY A 215 -12.99 -9.29 -0.58
CA GLY A 215 -13.01 -9.72 -1.96
C GLY A 215 -12.50 -11.14 -2.15
N PHE A 216 -12.39 -11.53 -3.39
CA PHE A 216 -11.86 -12.85 -3.73
C PHE A 216 -11.04 -12.80 -5.01
N TYR A 217 -10.12 -13.74 -5.12
CA TYR A 217 -9.43 -14.08 -6.36
C TYR A 217 -9.91 -15.43 -6.87
N TYR A 218 -10.10 -15.51 -8.18
CA TYR A 218 -10.27 -16.76 -8.91
C TYR A 218 -9.05 -16.98 -9.78
N ASN A 219 -8.38 -18.11 -9.58
CA ASN A 219 -7.22 -18.53 -10.36
C ASN A 219 -7.60 -19.74 -11.20
N LYS A 220 -7.29 -19.71 -12.49
CA LYS A 220 -7.42 -20.85 -13.40
C LYS A 220 -6.25 -20.90 -14.36
N GLY A 221 -5.36 -21.88 -14.16
CA GLY A 221 -4.12 -21.95 -14.91
C GLY A 221 -3.31 -20.65 -14.80
N PRO A 222 -2.99 -19.98 -15.93
CA PRO A 222 -2.26 -18.73 -15.93
C PRO A 222 -3.09 -17.50 -15.58
N LEU A 223 -4.42 -17.60 -15.67
CA LEU A 223 -5.33 -16.46 -15.47
C LEU A 223 -5.65 -16.26 -13.98
N VAL A 224 -5.57 -15.03 -13.55
CA VAL A 224 -6.01 -14.57 -12.23
C VAL A 224 -7.04 -13.48 -12.42
N THR A 225 -8.21 -13.63 -11.83
CA THR A 225 -9.22 -12.57 -11.77
C THR A 225 -9.58 -12.29 -10.32
N GLY A 226 -10.02 -11.09 -10.03
CA GLY A 226 -10.40 -10.70 -8.68
C GLY A 226 -11.49 -9.65 -8.67
N LEU A 227 -12.35 -9.73 -7.66
CA LEU A 227 -13.33 -8.71 -7.35
C LEU A 227 -13.21 -8.35 -5.87
N TRP A 228 -13.20 -7.04 -5.59
CA TRP A 228 -13.06 -6.51 -4.26
C TRP A 228 -14.02 -5.36 -4.04
N PHE A 229 -14.49 -5.25 -2.83
CA PHE A 229 -15.25 -4.12 -2.36
C PHE A 229 -14.50 -3.44 -1.22
N ARG A 230 -14.34 -2.13 -1.33
CA ARG A 230 -13.75 -1.27 -0.31
C ARG A 230 -14.84 -0.47 0.35
N GLN A 231 -14.85 -0.48 1.66
CA GLN A 231 -15.71 0.38 2.46
C GLN A 231 -14.87 1.14 3.49
N THR A 232 -15.13 2.43 3.62
CA THR A 232 -14.49 3.32 4.58
C THR A 232 -15.53 3.74 5.62
N PHE A 233 -15.18 3.58 6.89
CA PHE A 233 -16.02 3.90 8.03
C PHE A 233 -15.46 5.12 8.76
N GLY A 234 -16.31 5.86 9.46
CA GLY A 234 -15.92 7.01 10.31
C GLY A 234 -16.57 8.30 9.87
N GLU A 235 -16.26 9.38 10.56
CA GLU A 235 -16.86 10.72 10.39
C GLU A 235 -16.67 11.30 8.97
N TYR A 236 -15.64 10.82 8.24
CA TYR A 236 -15.33 11.23 6.86
C TYR A 236 -15.43 10.04 5.89
N GLY A 237 -16.13 8.96 6.29
CA GLY A 237 -16.21 7.73 5.54
C GLY A 237 -17.25 7.77 4.44
N ASN A 238 -16.83 8.06 3.20
CA ASN A 238 -17.63 7.91 1.99
C ASN A 238 -16.76 7.56 0.77
N SER A 239 -15.74 6.73 0.96
CA SER A 239 -14.84 6.33 -0.12
C SER A 239 -15.02 4.86 -0.49
N ASP A 240 -16.25 4.48 -0.83
CA ASP A 240 -16.54 3.12 -1.23
C ASP A 240 -16.15 2.90 -2.69
N ALA A 241 -15.54 1.78 -2.99
CA ALA A 241 -15.11 1.43 -4.33
C ALA A 241 -15.29 -0.06 -4.62
N LEU A 242 -15.72 -0.36 -5.83
CA LEU A 242 -15.67 -1.71 -6.40
C LEU A 242 -14.40 -1.81 -7.24
N MET A 243 -13.61 -2.85 -7.00
CA MET A 243 -12.34 -3.07 -7.70
C MET A 243 -12.41 -4.38 -8.48
N ALA A 244 -12.11 -4.32 -9.76
CA ALA A 244 -11.95 -5.47 -10.62
C ALA A 244 -10.47 -5.64 -10.96
N LEU A 245 -9.96 -6.87 -10.90
CA LEU A 245 -8.60 -7.22 -11.22
C LEU A 245 -8.56 -8.32 -12.27
N VAL A 246 -7.68 -8.17 -13.24
CA VAL A 246 -7.27 -9.23 -14.14
C VAL A 246 -5.75 -9.33 -14.16
N GLY A 247 -5.25 -10.54 -14.09
CA GLY A 247 -3.81 -10.81 -14.08
C GLY A 247 -3.46 -12.08 -14.87
N PHE A 248 -2.21 -12.15 -15.25
CA PHE A 248 -1.65 -13.27 -15.97
C PHE A 248 -0.36 -13.72 -15.30
N ARG A 249 -0.24 -15.02 -15.06
CA ARG A 249 0.94 -15.65 -14.47
C ARG A 249 1.51 -16.67 -15.44
N LYS A 250 2.75 -16.47 -15.85
CA LYS A 250 3.48 -17.43 -16.70
C LYS A 250 4.89 -17.60 -16.14
N ASP A 251 5.23 -18.83 -15.81
CA ASP A 251 6.51 -19.21 -15.21
C ASP A 251 6.84 -18.36 -13.95
N ARG A 252 7.82 -17.47 -14.04
CA ARG A 252 8.25 -16.58 -12.97
C ARG A 252 7.63 -15.19 -13.05
N PHE A 253 6.93 -14.87 -14.12
CA PHE A 253 6.37 -13.55 -14.36
C PHE A 253 4.90 -13.49 -13.98
N LYS A 254 4.52 -12.39 -13.37
CA LYS A 254 3.13 -12.06 -13.01
C LYS A 254 2.85 -10.64 -13.46
N PHE A 255 1.76 -10.46 -14.19
CA PHE A 255 1.26 -9.16 -14.58
C PHE A 255 -0.17 -9.02 -14.10
N GLY A 256 -0.52 -7.85 -13.63
CA GLY A 256 -1.86 -7.55 -13.16
C GLY A 256 -2.26 -6.14 -13.49
N TYR A 257 -3.53 -5.98 -13.81
CA TYR A 257 -4.19 -4.71 -13.94
C TYR A 257 -5.42 -4.69 -13.04
N SER A 258 -5.58 -3.64 -12.26
CA SER A 258 -6.80 -3.40 -11.51
C SER A 258 -7.44 -2.07 -11.87
N PHE A 259 -8.75 -2.08 -11.83
CA PHE A 259 -9.62 -0.96 -12.09
C PHE A 259 -10.51 -0.76 -10.87
N ASP A 260 -10.43 0.43 -10.26
CA ASP A 260 -11.28 0.80 -9.14
C ASP A 260 -12.37 1.76 -9.63
N LEU A 261 -13.62 1.43 -9.36
CA LEU A 261 -14.78 2.27 -9.61
C LEU A 261 -15.30 2.79 -8.28
N THR A 262 -15.30 4.10 -8.10
CA THR A 262 -15.91 4.75 -6.93
C THR A 262 -17.42 4.59 -7.01
N VAL A 263 -18.05 4.08 -5.95
CA VAL A 263 -19.51 3.85 -5.88
C VAL A 263 -20.21 4.74 -4.85
N SER A 264 -19.45 5.57 -4.13
CA SER A 264 -19.96 6.59 -3.19
C SER A 264 -20.30 7.90 -3.89
N ASP A 265 -20.79 8.88 -3.12
CA ASP A 265 -21.15 10.23 -3.60
C ASP A 265 -19.95 10.96 -4.24
N ALA A 266 -18.72 10.58 -3.89
CA ALA A 266 -17.48 11.08 -4.52
C ALA A 266 -17.33 10.68 -6.00
N ARG A 267 -18.16 9.78 -6.53
CA ARG A 267 -18.10 9.28 -7.91
C ARG A 267 -18.16 10.40 -8.95
N ALA A 268 -18.91 11.46 -8.68
CA ALA A 268 -19.06 12.57 -9.63
C ALA A 268 -17.73 13.32 -9.85
N ALA A 269 -16.89 13.43 -8.80
CA ALA A 269 -15.61 14.13 -8.85
C ALA A 269 -14.44 13.18 -9.13
N ALA A 270 -14.45 11.99 -8.56
CA ALA A 270 -13.33 11.05 -8.52
C ALA A 270 -13.75 9.62 -8.94
N PRO A 271 -14.11 9.39 -10.22
CA PRO A 271 -14.84 8.18 -10.63
C PRO A 271 -13.98 6.92 -10.64
N THR A 272 -12.73 7.01 -11.03
CA THR A 272 -11.92 5.80 -11.32
C THR A 272 -10.48 5.89 -10.82
N SER A 273 -9.87 4.72 -10.64
CA SER A 273 -8.41 4.60 -10.45
C SER A 273 -7.89 3.37 -11.20
N HIS A 274 -6.65 3.43 -11.64
CA HIS A 274 -6.02 2.39 -12.42
C HIS A 274 -4.72 1.97 -11.75
N GLU A 275 -4.45 0.66 -11.69
CA GLU A 275 -3.22 0.13 -11.12
C GLU A 275 -2.65 -0.97 -12.03
N ILE A 276 -1.36 -0.88 -12.34
CA ILE A 276 -0.60 -1.88 -13.08
C ILE A 276 0.43 -2.47 -12.13
N SER A 277 0.58 -3.78 -12.13
CA SER A 277 1.58 -4.49 -11.35
C SER A 277 2.33 -5.51 -12.19
N ALA A 278 3.62 -5.64 -11.94
CA ALA A 278 4.50 -6.66 -12.53
C ALA A 278 5.34 -7.29 -11.43
N GLY A 279 5.59 -8.59 -11.56
CA GLY A 279 6.39 -9.32 -10.59
C GLY A 279 7.04 -10.57 -11.17
#